data_4435ae42a07def45e04cf193c6425419
#
_entry.id   4435ae42a07def45e04cf193c6425419
#
_cell.length_a   1.000
_cell.length_b   1.000
_cell.length_c   1.000
_cell.angle_alpha   90.00
_cell.angle_beta   90.00
_cell.angle_gamma   90.00
#
_symmetry.space_group_name_H-M   'P 1'
#
loop_
_entity.id
_entity.type
_entity.pdbx_description
1 polymer ?
#
loop_
_entity_poly.entity_id
_entity_poly.type
_entity_poly.pdbx_seq_one_letter_code
_entity_poly.pdbx_strand_id
1 'polypeptide(L)'
;MRRIVCWPVNVVLLTLLVLGTTTPVWAHAVLMESKPKINSTVKGPDIPIWLRYNVRVDGKRSRLQLIAPDGSTVSVDAPKQSAPDVIESHVAGLKPGEYKLQWKVLASDGHMSSGEVDFTVN
;
A
#
# COMPACT_ATOMS: atom_id res chain seq x y z
N MET A 1 -24.09 -30.11 -62.39
CA MET A 1 -23.46 -28.92 -61.83
C MET A 1 -23.23 -29.08 -60.35
N ARG A 2 -22.02 -29.12 -59.94
CA ARG A 2 -21.68 -29.24 -58.56
C ARG A 2 -21.31 -27.87 -58.00
N ARG A 3 -22.05 -27.42 -57.04
CA ARG A 3 -21.70 -26.25 -56.30
C ARG A 3 -20.85 -26.65 -55.09
N ILE A 4 -19.63 -26.25 -55.11
CA ILE A 4 -18.76 -26.39 -53.94
C ILE A 4 -19.06 -25.21 -53.01
N VAL A 5 -19.70 -25.55 -51.90
CA VAL A 5 -19.89 -24.55 -50.85
C VAL A 5 -18.67 -24.57 -49.98
N CYS A 6 -17.76 -23.67 -50.18
CA CYS A 6 -16.67 -23.42 -49.21
C CYS A 6 -17.26 -22.68 -48.04
N TRP A 7 -17.51 -23.37 -47.00
CA TRP A 7 -17.78 -22.71 -45.71
C TRP A 7 -16.48 -22.13 -45.19
N PRO A 8 -16.49 -20.88 -44.82
CA PRO A 8 -15.27 -20.24 -44.39
C PRO A 8 -14.81 -20.84 -43.08
N VAL A 9 -13.69 -21.48 -43.14
CA VAL A 9 -12.91 -21.94 -41.95
C VAL A 9 -12.50 -20.73 -41.09
N ASN A 10 -12.74 -19.54 -41.58
CA ASN A 10 -12.38 -18.27 -40.92
C ASN A 10 -13.25 -17.91 -39.73
N VAL A 11 -14.44 -18.52 -39.54
CA VAL A 11 -15.31 -18.21 -38.40
C VAL A 11 -14.83 -18.89 -37.15
N VAL A 12 -14.15 -20.04 -37.28
CA VAL A 12 -13.63 -20.79 -36.11
C VAL A 12 -12.34 -20.16 -35.58
N LEU A 13 -11.59 -19.48 -36.44
CA LEU A 13 -10.32 -18.85 -36.01
C LEU A 13 -10.54 -17.52 -35.27
N LEU A 14 -11.69 -16.87 -35.48
CA LEU A 14 -11.98 -15.59 -34.79
C LEU A 14 -12.49 -15.79 -33.36
N THR A 15 -13.00 -16.96 -33.06
CA THR A 15 -13.54 -17.26 -31.71
C THR A 15 -12.44 -17.69 -30.72
N LEU A 16 -11.27 -18.07 -31.23
CA LEU A 16 -10.17 -18.51 -30.38
C LEU A 16 -9.24 -17.36 -29.91
N LEU A 17 -9.43 -16.18 -30.46
CA LEU A 17 -8.54 -15.04 -30.16
C LEU A 17 -9.03 -14.17 -29.00
N VAL A 18 -10.18 -14.48 -28.41
CA VAL A 18 -10.73 -13.74 -27.26
C VAL A 18 -10.40 -14.43 -25.93
N LEU A 19 -9.77 -15.58 -25.98
CA LEU A 19 -9.37 -16.32 -24.78
C LEU A 19 -7.93 -15.97 -24.40
N GLY A 20 -7.77 -14.87 -23.69
CA GLY A 20 -6.63 -14.84 -22.83
C GLY A 20 -5.65 -13.73 -22.92
N THR A 21 -6.05 -12.58 -22.51
CA THR A 21 -5.12 -11.71 -21.80
C THR A 21 -5.68 -11.45 -20.42
N THR A 22 -5.62 -12.47 -19.56
CA THR A 22 -5.67 -12.20 -18.14
C THR A 22 -4.35 -11.54 -17.78
N THR A 23 -4.34 -10.22 -17.84
CA THR A 23 -3.25 -9.46 -17.21
C THR A 23 -3.31 -9.75 -15.72
N PRO A 24 -2.22 -10.21 -15.08
CA PRO A 24 -2.22 -10.37 -13.65
C PRO A 24 -2.45 -8.99 -13.03
N VAL A 25 -3.57 -8.83 -12.32
CA VAL A 25 -3.82 -7.65 -11.50
C VAL A 25 -2.94 -7.77 -10.27
N TRP A 26 -1.85 -7.03 -10.25
CA TRP A 26 -0.97 -6.97 -9.10
C TRP A 26 -1.65 -6.14 -8.02
N ALA A 27 -1.99 -6.77 -6.91
CA ALA A 27 -2.58 -6.09 -5.77
C ALA A 27 -1.49 -5.41 -4.92
N HIS A 28 -0.98 -4.27 -5.36
CA HIS A 28 -0.12 -3.44 -4.53
C HIS A 28 -0.90 -2.90 -3.33
N ALA A 29 -0.23 -2.83 -2.18
CA ALA A 29 -0.81 -2.18 -1.02
C ALA A 29 -0.83 -0.67 -1.24
N VAL A 30 -2.03 -0.09 -1.15
CA VAL A 30 -2.26 1.35 -1.22
C VAL A 30 -2.74 1.81 0.15
N LEU A 31 -2.12 2.85 0.69
CA LEU A 31 -2.57 3.47 1.93
C LEU A 31 -3.90 4.18 1.69
N MET A 32 -4.95 3.72 2.35
CA MET A 32 -6.32 4.25 2.21
C MET A 32 -6.61 5.32 3.24
N GLU A 33 -6.08 5.14 4.45
CA GLU A 33 -6.33 6.03 5.57
C GLU A 33 -5.16 5.97 6.53
N SER A 34 -4.81 7.12 7.13
CA SER A 34 -3.72 7.20 8.10
C SER A 34 -4.06 8.12 9.26
N LYS A 35 -3.45 7.81 10.41
CA LYS A 35 -3.34 8.71 11.55
C LYS A 35 -1.86 8.77 11.96
N PRO A 36 -1.23 9.93 11.93
CA PRO A 36 -1.74 11.22 11.47
C PRO A 36 -2.18 11.21 10.00
N LYS A 37 -3.14 12.06 9.64
CA LYS A 37 -3.53 12.26 8.24
C LYS A 37 -2.39 12.94 7.48
N ILE A 38 -2.26 12.62 6.19
CA ILE A 38 -1.25 13.24 5.32
C ILE A 38 -1.43 14.76 5.34
N ASN A 39 -0.31 15.48 5.54
CA ASN A 39 -0.23 16.94 5.63
C ASN A 39 -1.06 17.55 6.76
N SER A 40 -1.38 16.79 7.79
CA SER A 40 -2.08 17.29 8.96
C SER A 40 -1.12 17.84 10.02
N THR A 41 -1.66 18.64 10.93
CA THR A 41 -0.99 19.07 12.14
C THR A 41 -1.61 18.36 13.34
N VAL A 42 -0.78 17.75 14.16
CA VAL A 42 -1.21 17.03 15.35
C VAL A 42 -0.51 17.55 16.58
N LYS A 43 -1.11 17.33 17.74
CA LYS A 43 -0.54 17.75 19.02
C LYS A 43 0.32 16.62 19.59
N GLY A 44 1.60 16.97 19.87
CA GLY A 44 2.53 16.06 20.52
C GLY A 44 2.50 16.13 22.05
N PRO A 45 3.48 15.51 22.74
CA PRO A 45 4.65 14.84 22.18
C PRO A 45 4.43 13.37 21.73
N ASP A 46 3.36 12.73 22.17
CA ASP A 46 3.11 11.30 21.92
C ASP A 46 2.07 11.15 20.80
N ILE A 47 2.45 10.43 19.76
CA ILE A 47 1.66 10.31 18.54
C ILE A 47 1.35 8.83 18.29
N PRO A 48 0.08 8.42 18.32
CA PRO A 48 -0.34 7.11 17.83
C PRO A 48 -0.29 7.08 16.32
N ILE A 49 0.18 5.97 15.76
CA ILE A 49 0.25 5.73 14.32
C ILE A 49 -0.73 4.61 13.98
N TRP A 50 -1.56 4.88 12.97
CA TRP A 50 -2.54 3.93 12.48
C TRP A 50 -2.61 4.02 10.96
N LEU A 51 -2.37 2.90 10.26
CA LEU A 51 -2.30 2.84 8.82
C LEU A 51 -3.22 1.74 8.31
N ARG A 52 -4.18 2.08 7.45
CA ARG A 52 -5.08 1.15 6.81
C ARG A 52 -4.84 1.09 5.31
N TYR A 53 -4.76 -0.11 4.79
CA TYR A 53 -4.48 -0.40 3.39
C TYR A 53 -5.69 -0.97 2.67
N ASN A 54 -5.64 -0.99 1.34
CA ASN A 54 -6.69 -1.55 0.48
C ASN A 54 -6.68 -3.08 0.40
N VAL A 55 -5.63 -3.71 0.89
CA VAL A 55 -5.42 -5.16 0.88
C VAL A 55 -4.86 -5.63 2.21
N ARG A 56 -4.92 -6.93 2.43
CA ARG A 56 -4.26 -7.57 3.58
C ARG A 56 -2.76 -7.36 3.50
N VAL A 57 -2.14 -7.05 4.62
CA VAL A 57 -0.69 -6.84 4.77
C VAL A 57 -0.13 -7.71 5.89
N ASP A 58 1.17 -7.97 5.84
CA ASP A 58 1.89 -8.71 6.89
C ASP A 58 2.59 -7.72 7.82
N GLY A 59 2.05 -7.53 9.01
CA GLY A 59 2.60 -6.59 9.99
C GLY A 59 3.98 -6.97 10.50
N LYS A 60 4.31 -8.25 10.59
CA LYS A 60 5.62 -8.72 11.06
C LYS A 60 6.75 -8.40 10.07
N ARG A 61 6.42 -8.35 8.78
CA ARG A 61 7.36 -8.05 7.70
C ARG A 61 7.26 -6.62 7.20
N SER A 62 6.49 -5.80 7.90
CA SER A 62 6.34 -4.39 7.59
C SER A 62 7.29 -3.55 8.45
N ARG A 63 7.69 -2.39 7.93
CA ARG A 63 8.62 -1.49 8.58
C ARG A 63 8.10 -0.06 8.55
N LEU A 64 8.31 0.64 9.65
CA LEU A 64 8.02 2.05 9.80
C LEU A 64 9.29 2.78 10.22
N GLN A 65 9.53 3.93 9.62
CA GLN A 65 10.66 4.81 9.94
C GLN A 65 10.19 6.24 9.97
N LEU A 66 10.48 6.96 11.05
CA LEU A 66 10.13 8.36 11.19
C LEU A 66 11.36 9.22 11.00
N ILE A 67 11.26 10.19 10.10
CA ILE A 67 12.31 11.16 9.82
C ILE A 67 11.93 12.48 10.51
N ALA A 68 12.83 12.98 11.35
CA ALA A 68 12.67 14.24 12.06
C ALA A 68 12.96 15.44 11.14
N PRO A 69 12.60 16.68 11.59
CA PRO A 69 12.86 17.90 10.81
C PRO A 69 14.33 18.12 10.45
N ASP A 70 15.25 17.64 11.30
CA ASP A 70 16.70 17.74 11.08
C ASP A 70 17.26 16.59 10.18
N GLY A 71 16.42 15.71 9.67
CA GLY A 71 16.80 14.57 8.86
C GLY A 71 17.19 13.32 9.64
N SER A 72 17.23 13.38 10.97
CA SER A 72 17.54 12.22 11.80
C SER A 72 16.39 11.22 11.84
N THR A 73 16.71 9.96 12.10
CA THR A 73 15.72 8.90 12.29
C THR A 73 15.28 8.85 13.75
N VAL A 74 13.97 8.85 13.95
CA VAL A 74 13.35 8.68 15.26
C VAL A 74 12.84 7.25 15.40
N SER A 75 13.13 6.61 16.52
CA SER A 75 12.62 5.26 16.83
C SER A 75 11.11 5.29 17.00
N VAL A 76 10.43 4.39 16.32
CA VAL A 76 9.01 4.08 16.53
C VAL A 76 8.87 2.69 17.11
N ASP A 77 7.76 2.45 17.79
CA ASP A 77 7.48 1.11 18.33
C ASP A 77 7.35 0.09 17.18
N ALA A 78 7.64 -1.16 17.48
CA ALA A 78 7.46 -2.23 16.51
C ALA A 78 6.01 -2.28 16.02
N PRO A 79 5.77 -2.39 14.70
CA PRO A 79 4.43 -2.43 14.19
C PRO A 79 3.60 -3.57 14.75
N LYS A 80 2.37 -3.25 15.14
CA LYS A 80 1.35 -4.21 15.59
C LYS A 80 0.27 -4.32 14.54
N GLN A 81 -0.16 -5.53 14.26
CA GLN A 81 -1.27 -5.77 13.36
C GLN A 81 -2.58 -5.88 14.15
N SER A 82 -3.46 -4.88 14.01
CA SER A 82 -4.75 -4.84 14.71
C SER A 82 -5.91 -5.38 13.87
N ALA A 83 -5.73 -5.44 12.55
CA ALA A 83 -6.65 -6.05 11.59
C ALA A 83 -5.86 -6.53 10.37
N PRO A 84 -6.44 -7.37 9.49
CA PRO A 84 -5.71 -7.89 8.32
C PRO A 84 -5.12 -6.80 7.40
N ASP A 85 -5.74 -5.62 7.37
CA ASP A 85 -5.35 -4.48 6.53
C ASP A 85 -4.84 -3.28 7.33
N VAL A 86 -4.61 -3.42 8.64
CA VAL A 86 -4.26 -2.32 9.54
C VAL A 86 -2.97 -2.62 10.29
N ILE A 87 -2.08 -1.64 10.29
CA ILE A 87 -0.85 -1.62 11.09
C ILE A 87 -0.91 -0.44 12.04
N GLU A 88 -0.58 -0.67 13.31
CA GLU A 88 -0.50 0.34 14.34
C GLU A 88 0.90 0.42 14.93
N SER A 89 1.28 1.61 15.36
CA SER A 89 2.51 1.88 16.08
C SER A 89 2.32 3.09 16.99
N HIS A 90 3.37 3.50 17.62
CA HIS A 90 3.39 4.66 18.50
C HIS A 90 4.77 5.27 18.52
N VAL A 91 4.83 6.58 18.63
CA VAL A 91 6.07 7.31 18.84
C VAL A 91 5.88 8.32 19.96
N ALA A 92 6.90 8.43 20.81
CA ALA A 92 6.87 9.29 21.99
C ALA A 92 7.93 10.38 21.92
N GLY A 93 7.69 11.47 22.63
CA GLY A 93 8.69 12.51 22.86
C GLY A 93 9.00 13.36 21.64
N LEU A 94 8.10 13.51 20.68
CA LEU A 94 8.31 14.33 19.52
C LEU A 94 8.27 15.82 19.85
N LYS A 95 9.28 16.53 19.40
CA LYS A 95 9.31 18.00 19.44
C LYS A 95 8.47 18.58 18.33
N PRO A 96 7.99 19.84 18.47
CA PRO A 96 7.32 20.53 17.37
C PRO A 96 8.17 20.57 16.11
N GLY A 97 7.55 20.34 14.96
CA GLY A 97 8.21 20.39 13.66
C GLY A 97 7.55 19.49 12.63
N GLU A 98 8.14 19.44 11.45
CA GLU A 98 7.67 18.65 10.32
C GLU A 98 8.34 17.27 10.32
N TYR A 99 7.54 16.23 10.27
CA TYR A 99 7.96 14.82 10.28
C TYR A 99 7.50 14.10 9.03
N LYS A 100 8.27 13.08 8.65
CA LYS A 100 7.95 12.20 7.55
C LYS A 100 7.95 10.77 8.04
N LEU A 101 6.79 10.11 8.01
CA LEU A 101 6.67 8.69 8.30
C LEU A 101 6.82 7.91 7.00
N GLN A 102 7.89 7.16 6.89
CA GLN A 102 8.11 6.23 5.78
C GLN A 102 7.60 4.86 6.18
N TRP A 103 6.77 4.27 5.33
CA TRP A 103 6.26 2.93 5.55
C TRP A 103 6.63 2.00 4.41
N LYS A 104 6.85 0.76 4.76
CA LYS A 104 7.12 -0.33 3.82
C LYS A 104 6.37 -1.56 4.30
N VAL A 105 5.45 -2.07 3.49
CA VAL A 105 4.59 -3.18 3.85
C VAL A 105 4.67 -4.29 2.83
N LEU A 106 4.57 -5.54 3.31
CA LEU A 106 4.42 -6.71 2.47
C LEU A 106 2.92 -6.96 2.24
N ALA A 107 2.50 -6.84 0.99
CA ALA A 107 1.12 -7.11 0.60
C ALA A 107 0.85 -8.63 0.50
N SER A 108 -0.42 -9.00 0.49
CA SER A 108 -0.86 -10.41 0.41
C SER A 108 -0.44 -11.13 -0.87
N ASP A 109 -0.11 -10.39 -1.92
CA ASP A 109 0.41 -10.94 -3.18
C ASP A 109 1.92 -11.23 -3.15
N GLY A 110 2.60 -10.97 -2.04
CA GLY A 110 4.04 -11.15 -1.86
C GLY A 110 4.91 -9.99 -2.32
N HIS A 111 4.32 -8.87 -2.73
CA HIS A 111 5.06 -7.69 -3.14
C HIS A 111 5.17 -6.66 -2.01
N MET A 112 6.34 -6.01 -1.95
CA MET A 112 6.55 -4.88 -1.04
C MET A 112 6.00 -3.60 -1.67
N SER A 113 5.26 -2.84 -0.88
CA SER A 113 4.81 -1.49 -1.23
C SER A 113 5.36 -0.50 -0.22
N SER A 114 5.64 0.71 -0.64
CA SER A 114 6.19 1.76 0.22
C SER A 114 5.56 3.12 -0.09
N GLY A 115 5.61 3.99 0.89
CA GLY A 115 5.12 5.36 0.76
C GLY A 115 5.49 6.20 1.97
N GLU A 116 4.94 7.39 2.02
CA GLU A 116 5.23 8.38 3.05
C GLU A 116 3.96 9.05 3.55
N VAL A 117 3.97 9.42 4.81
CA VAL A 117 2.97 10.29 5.44
C VAL A 117 3.70 11.46 6.06
N ASP A 118 3.54 12.64 5.51
CA ASP A 118 4.07 13.88 6.06
C ASP A 118 3.05 14.47 7.04
N PHE A 119 3.52 14.91 8.20
CA PHE A 119 2.70 15.58 9.20
C PHE A 119 3.52 16.54 10.05
N THR A 120 2.84 17.46 10.68
CA THR A 120 3.45 18.45 11.57
C THR A 120 3.01 18.20 13.00
N VAL A 121 3.95 18.32 13.94
CA VAL A 121 3.69 18.29 15.39
C VAL A 121 3.80 19.72 15.94
N ASN A 122 2.83 20.14 16.73
CA ASN A 122 2.83 21.42 17.42
C ASN A 122 2.76 21.28 18.94
#